data_21fef8c4c4c335e3847e509a1978ae85
#
_entry.id   21fef8c4c4c335e3847e509a1978ae85
#
_cell.length_a   1.000
_cell.length_b   1.000
_cell.length_c   1.000
_cell.angle_alpha   90.00
_cell.angle_beta   90.00
_cell.angle_gamma   90.00
#
_symmetry.space_group_name_H-M   'P 1'
#
loop_
_entity.id
_entity.type
_entity.pdbx_description
1 polymer ?
#
loop_
_entity_poly.entity_id
_entity_poly.type
_entity_poly.pdbx_seq_one_letter_code
_entity_poly.pdbx_strand_id
1 'polypeptide(L)'
;IYTPIAQLNAFVHKSTEPICFDDMKNERFDNIKIGDSWGGFFDCAWFKFTADIDNMQENLVAVIDVGSEGCIYNKNCEVIQGITNVLGMVDNFQTVKGKAVIPLDRIDTFKDGKILFYADCGNNGKGGKSSGQARFKRADICVFRQDILDFYYDILACYQLLSAVNDNAQKREIKAHINKAISLAHNTESENILKARNALSKMFDGKYKQDFTVYAVGHGHLDLAWLWPVRETKRKAIRTFSNAVYESEQCQSYVFNGSQPQQYEFIKEKSPEFFEKIKQSVERGNIEPQGGMWVEPDTNLPCGESLIRQSFYGKTYFKNEFGKDVKTLWL
;
A
#
# COMPACT_ATOMS: atom_id res chain seq x y z
N ILE A 1 11.76 7.75 -12.55
CA ILE A 1 11.54 6.60 -11.65
C ILE A 1 10.87 5.45 -12.43
N TYR A 2 9.79 5.72 -13.16
CA TYR A 2 9.02 4.74 -13.95
C TYR A 2 9.05 5.12 -15.42
N THR A 3 9.75 4.35 -16.25
CA THR A 3 9.84 4.59 -17.70
C THR A 3 8.90 3.63 -18.42
N PRO A 4 7.79 4.09 -19.02
CA PRO A 4 6.87 3.23 -19.75
C PRO A 4 7.54 2.57 -20.93
N ILE A 5 7.30 1.26 -21.11
CA ILE A 5 7.79 0.47 -22.26
C ILE A 5 6.66 -0.19 -23.04
N ALA A 6 5.51 -0.44 -22.40
CA ALA A 6 4.33 -1.00 -23.03
C ALA A 6 3.08 -0.58 -22.25
N GLN A 7 1.91 -0.79 -22.85
CA GLN A 7 0.61 -0.58 -22.24
C GLN A 7 -0.08 -1.93 -22.01
N LEU A 8 -0.73 -2.09 -20.82
CA LEU A 8 -1.59 -3.23 -20.55
C LEU A 8 -2.93 -3.09 -21.27
N ASN A 9 -3.43 -4.17 -21.83
CA ASN A 9 -4.84 -4.27 -22.21
C ASN A 9 -5.67 -4.37 -20.94
N ALA A 10 -6.71 -3.55 -20.83
CA ALA A 10 -7.59 -3.50 -19.69
C ALA A 10 -9.03 -3.84 -20.07
N PHE A 11 -9.65 -4.69 -19.26
CA PHE A 11 -11.04 -5.07 -19.40
C PHE A 11 -11.71 -4.91 -18.04
N VAL A 12 -13.01 -4.62 -18.03
CA VAL A 12 -13.77 -4.35 -16.80
C VAL A 12 -15.10 -5.10 -16.78
N HIS A 13 -15.43 -5.69 -15.64
CA HIS A 13 -16.77 -6.11 -15.28
C HIS A 13 -17.28 -5.17 -14.17
N LYS A 14 -18.38 -4.48 -14.41
CA LYS A 14 -18.97 -3.47 -13.49
C LYS A 14 -20.08 -4.07 -12.69
N SER A 15 -20.15 -3.74 -11.40
CA SER A 15 -21.22 -4.20 -10.49
C SER A 15 -21.52 -3.15 -9.43
N THR A 16 -22.73 -3.18 -8.87
CA THR A 16 -23.11 -2.33 -7.73
C THR A 16 -22.75 -2.98 -6.38
N GLU A 17 -22.55 -4.30 -6.37
CA GLU A 17 -22.17 -5.08 -5.20
C GLU A 17 -20.86 -5.84 -5.46
N PRO A 18 -20.06 -6.09 -4.42
CA PRO A 18 -18.84 -6.90 -4.56
C PRO A 18 -19.17 -8.33 -5.02
N ILE A 19 -18.47 -8.79 -6.03
CA ILE A 19 -18.55 -10.15 -6.56
C ILE A 19 -17.32 -10.92 -6.11
N CYS A 20 -17.47 -12.18 -5.68
CA CYS A 20 -16.34 -13.00 -5.32
C CYS A 20 -15.51 -13.41 -6.56
N PHE A 21 -14.27 -13.82 -6.35
CA PHE A 21 -13.35 -14.14 -7.45
C PHE A 21 -13.87 -15.29 -8.34
N ASP A 22 -14.46 -16.32 -7.73
CA ASP A 22 -14.94 -17.49 -8.48
C ASP A 22 -16.18 -17.16 -9.33
N ASP A 23 -17.08 -16.34 -8.83
CA ASP A 23 -18.24 -15.87 -9.60
C ASP A 23 -17.79 -14.96 -10.75
N MET A 24 -16.81 -14.05 -10.47
CA MET A 24 -16.25 -13.12 -11.46
C MET A 24 -15.62 -13.83 -12.67
N LYS A 25 -15.01 -15.00 -12.50
CA LYS A 25 -14.41 -15.76 -13.61
C LYS A 25 -15.39 -16.10 -14.72
N ASN A 26 -16.69 -16.22 -14.40
CA ASN A 26 -17.75 -16.54 -15.34
C ASN A 26 -18.40 -15.30 -15.94
N GLU A 27 -18.01 -14.11 -15.50
CA GLU A 27 -18.57 -12.85 -15.96
C GLU A 27 -17.94 -12.36 -17.26
N ARG A 28 -18.72 -11.61 -18.01
CA ARG A 28 -18.24 -10.94 -19.22
C ARG A 28 -17.47 -9.68 -18.83
N PHE A 29 -16.29 -9.53 -19.42
CA PHE A 29 -15.46 -8.32 -19.33
C PHE A 29 -15.56 -7.52 -20.62
N ASP A 30 -15.89 -6.26 -20.51
CA ASP A 30 -15.86 -5.31 -21.62
C ASP A 30 -14.53 -4.56 -21.67
N ASN A 31 -14.07 -4.20 -22.86
CA ASN A 31 -12.85 -3.40 -23.02
C ASN A 31 -13.06 -2.02 -22.40
N ILE A 32 -12.04 -1.51 -21.69
CA ILE A 32 -12.04 -0.17 -21.10
C ILE A 32 -10.78 0.60 -21.52
N LYS A 33 -10.97 1.87 -21.91
CA LYS A 33 -9.89 2.76 -22.35
C LYS A 33 -9.59 3.81 -21.29
N ILE A 34 -8.38 4.35 -21.32
CA ILE A 34 -7.98 5.47 -20.48
C ILE A 34 -8.94 6.64 -20.70
N GLY A 35 -9.50 7.17 -19.60
CA GLY A 35 -10.53 8.21 -19.59
C GLY A 35 -11.94 7.69 -19.39
N ASP A 36 -12.22 6.41 -19.68
CA ASP A 36 -13.56 5.84 -19.50
C ASP A 36 -13.96 5.76 -18.03
N SER A 37 -15.26 5.94 -17.78
CA SER A 37 -15.86 5.76 -16.45
C SER A 37 -16.28 4.32 -16.22
N TRP A 38 -16.10 3.82 -14.98
CA TRP A 38 -16.47 2.46 -14.65
C TRP A 38 -17.46 2.32 -13.49
N GLY A 39 -17.62 3.31 -12.65
CA GLY A 39 -18.58 3.21 -11.55
C GLY A 39 -18.83 4.53 -10.83
N GLY A 40 -20.03 4.69 -10.28
CA GLY A 40 -20.43 5.73 -9.36
C GLY A 40 -19.95 5.49 -7.93
N PHE A 41 -20.43 6.30 -6.99
CA PHE A 41 -20.04 6.20 -5.59
C PHE A 41 -20.51 4.87 -4.97
N PHE A 42 -19.58 4.12 -4.39
CA PHE A 42 -19.70 2.76 -3.87
C PHE A 42 -19.97 1.66 -4.91
N ASP A 43 -19.94 1.96 -6.19
CA ASP A 43 -19.91 0.91 -7.20
C ASP A 43 -18.60 0.12 -7.14
N CYS A 44 -18.68 -1.12 -7.58
CA CYS A 44 -17.60 -2.09 -7.62
C CYS A 44 -17.24 -2.43 -9.06
N ALA A 45 -16.02 -2.88 -9.29
CA ALA A 45 -15.63 -3.44 -10.57
C ALA A 45 -14.48 -4.42 -10.40
N TRP A 46 -14.50 -5.48 -11.21
CA TRP A 46 -13.33 -6.28 -11.46
C TRP A 46 -12.65 -5.81 -12.74
N PHE A 47 -11.36 -5.56 -12.64
CA PHE A 47 -10.51 -5.33 -13.80
C PHE A 47 -9.71 -6.59 -14.10
N LYS A 48 -9.51 -6.85 -15.40
CA LYS A 48 -8.60 -7.86 -15.91
C LYS A 48 -7.55 -7.14 -16.74
N PHE A 49 -6.28 -7.36 -16.43
CA PHE A 49 -5.14 -6.79 -17.12
C PHE A 49 -4.36 -7.88 -17.82
N THR A 50 -4.01 -7.65 -19.11
CA THR A 50 -3.22 -8.59 -19.91
C THR A 50 -2.18 -7.86 -20.75
N ALA A 51 -1.04 -8.49 -20.98
CA ALA A 51 -0.06 -8.10 -21.98
C ALA A 51 0.81 -9.28 -22.36
N ASP A 52 1.43 -9.20 -23.53
CA ASP A 52 2.53 -10.05 -23.96
C ASP A 52 3.79 -9.16 -24.07
N ILE A 53 4.92 -9.60 -23.51
CA ILE A 53 6.19 -8.89 -23.53
C ILE A 53 7.26 -9.80 -24.11
N ASP A 54 7.83 -9.40 -25.24
CA ASP A 54 8.89 -10.17 -25.92
C ASP A 54 10.25 -10.04 -25.25
N ASN A 55 10.54 -8.86 -24.65
CA ASN A 55 11.82 -8.57 -23.99
C ASN A 55 11.63 -8.49 -22.47
N MET A 56 11.90 -9.58 -21.78
CA MET A 56 11.94 -9.65 -20.34
C MET A 56 13.17 -8.89 -19.82
N GLN A 57 12.93 -7.79 -19.12
CA GLN A 57 13.96 -7.01 -18.43
C GLN A 57 13.82 -7.20 -16.93
N GLU A 58 14.89 -6.96 -16.19
CA GLU A 58 14.83 -6.87 -14.73
C GLU A 58 14.05 -5.61 -14.30
N ASN A 59 13.48 -5.64 -13.11
CA ASN A 59 12.78 -4.51 -12.48
C ASN A 59 11.56 -3.99 -13.27
N LEU A 60 10.82 -4.87 -13.94
CA LEU A 60 9.57 -4.49 -14.57
C LEU A 60 8.44 -4.40 -13.54
N VAL A 61 7.66 -3.33 -13.65
CA VAL A 61 6.49 -3.07 -12.82
C VAL A 61 5.29 -2.70 -13.67
N ALA A 62 4.09 -3.05 -13.20
CA ALA A 62 2.85 -2.46 -13.70
C ALA A 62 2.51 -1.21 -12.87
N VAL A 63 2.17 -0.12 -13.54
CA VAL A 63 1.69 1.11 -12.90
C VAL A 63 0.23 1.31 -13.25
N ILE A 64 -0.65 1.13 -12.24
CA ILE A 64 -2.10 1.09 -12.41
C ILE A 64 -2.77 2.24 -11.67
N ASP A 65 -3.63 2.99 -12.35
CA ASP A 65 -4.53 3.98 -11.75
C ASP A 65 -5.95 3.76 -12.29
N VAL A 66 -6.76 3.09 -11.49
CA VAL A 66 -8.18 2.86 -11.80
C VAL A 66 -9.08 4.05 -11.41
N GLY A 67 -8.51 5.13 -10.88
CA GLY A 67 -9.27 6.29 -10.40
C GLY A 67 -9.85 6.12 -8.99
N SER A 68 -9.58 5.01 -8.33
CA SER A 68 -10.01 4.69 -6.96
C SER A 68 -9.06 3.67 -6.32
N GLU A 69 -9.54 2.88 -5.37
CA GLU A 69 -8.76 1.87 -4.67
C GLU A 69 -9.16 0.45 -5.09
N GLY A 70 -8.22 -0.49 -4.99
CA GLY A 70 -8.46 -1.88 -5.32
C GLY A 70 -7.48 -2.84 -4.65
N CYS A 71 -7.69 -4.12 -4.86
CA CYS A 71 -6.79 -5.20 -4.47
C CYS A 71 -6.39 -6.01 -5.69
N ILE A 72 -5.12 -6.27 -5.87
CA ILE A 72 -4.58 -7.07 -6.96
C ILE A 72 -4.58 -8.54 -6.58
N TYR A 73 -5.02 -9.37 -7.51
CA TYR A 73 -5.05 -10.82 -7.42
C TYR A 73 -4.35 -11.43 -8.63
N ASN A 74 -3.64 -12.55 -8.41
CA ASN A 74 -3.15 -13.35 -9.52
C ASN A 74 -4.28 -14.21 -10.13
N LYS A 75 -3.96 -15.00 -11.16
CA LYS A 75 -4.94 -15.89 -11.84
C LYS A 75 -5.53 -16.98 -10.95
N ASN A 76 -4.89 -17.30 -9.82
CA ASN A 76 -5.28 -18.34 -8.87
C ASN A 76 -6.07 -17.78 -7.66
N CYS A 77 -6.49 -16.51 -7.69
CA CYS A 77 -7.16 -15.83 -6.57
C CYS A 77 -6.25 -15.52 -5.38
N GLU A 78 -4.94 -15.58 -5.54
CA GLU A 78 -4.04 -15.17 -4.46
C GLU A 78 -3.94 -13.66 -4.40
N VAL A 79 -4.06 -13.13 -3.18
CA VAL A 79 -3.90 -11.69 -2.90
C VAL A 79 -2.44 -11.30 -3.09
N ILE A 80 -2.19 -10.29 -3.93
CA ILE A 80 -0.86 -9.75 -4.21
C ILE A 80 -0.61 -8.49 -3.36
N GLN A 81 -1.38 -7.43 -3.60
CA GLN A 81 -1.28 -6.17 -2.84
C GLN A 81 -2.48 -5.26 -3.08
N GLY A 82 -2.70 -4.34 -2.15
CA GLY A 82 -3.65 -3.24 -2.34
C GLY A 82 -3.07 -2.15 -3.24
N ILE A 83 -3.93 -1.54 -4.04
CA ILE A 83 -3.62 -0.34 -4.83
C ILE A 83 -4.53 0.82 -4.43
N THR A 84 -4.00 2.03 -4.48
CA THR A 84 -4.76 3.26 -4.27
C THR A 84 -4.10 4.43 -4.99
N ASN A 85 -4.91 5.31 -5.54
CA ASN A 85 -4.46 6.59 -6.08
C ASN A 85 -4.71 7.76 -5.10
N VAL A 86 -5.25 7.46 -3.91
CA VAL A 86 -5.52 8.48 -2.89
C VAL A 86 -4.21 8.84 -2.21
N LEU A 87 -3.83 10.11 -2.31
CA LEU A 87 -2.74 10.69 -1.52
C LEU A 87 -3.13 10.69 -0.05
N GLY A 88 -2.22 10.29 0.84
CA GLY A 88 -2.40 10.49 2.27
C GLY A 88 -2.71 11.96 2.59
N MET A 89 -3.46 12.22 3.65
CA MET A 89 -3.86 13.57 4.06
C MET A 89 -2.68 14.50 4.41
N VAL A 90 -1.48 13.96 4.51
CA VAL A 90 -0.27 14.67 5.02
C VAL A 90 0.74 14.97 3.91
N ASP A 91 0.56 14.43 2.71
CA ASP A 91 1.58 14.56 1.67
C ASP A 91 1.33 15.74 0.74
N ASN A 92 2.01 16.86 1.02
CA ASN A 92 2.10 17.99 0.11
C ASN A 92 3.05 17.72 -1.08
N PHE A 93 3.76 16.59 -1.09
CA PHE A 93 4.68 16.18 -2.15
C PHE A 93 3.97 15.21 -3.11
N GLN A 94 3.44 15.73 -4.19
CA GLN A 94 2.58 15.03 -5.16
C GLN A 94 3.29 13.97 -6.03
N THR A 95 4.48 13.53 -5.71
CA THR A 95 5.35 12.79 -6.62
C THR A 95 5.20 11.28 -6.58
N VAL A 96 4.77 10.69 -5.47
CA VAL A 96 4.45 9.25 -5.37
C VAL A 96 2.97 9.11 -5.04
N LYS A 97 2.15 9.04 -6.07
CA LYS A 97 0.69 8.88 -5.94
C LYS A 97 0.37 7.47 -5.46
N GLY A 98 0.19 7.30 -4.15
CA GLY A 98 -0.34 6.08 -3.57
C GLY A 98 0.38 4.79 -3.99
N LYS A 99 -0.15 3.66 -3.60
CA LYS A 99 0.35 2.34 -4.02
C LYS A 99 -0.28 1.98 -5.37
N ALA A 100 0.31 2.46 -6.45
CA ALA A 100 -0.13 2.20 -7.82
C ALA A 100 0.83 1.28 -8.60
N VAL A 101 1.89 0.79 -7.94
CA VAL A 101 3.00 0.06 -8.55
C VAL A 101 2.98 -1.38 -8.11
N ILE A 102 2.97 -2.31 -9.07
CA ILE A 102 2.92 -3.75 -8.84
C ILE A 102 4.16 -4.36 -9.47
N PRO A 103 5.09 -4.94 -8.68
CA PRO A 103 6.21 -5.70 -9.22
C PRO A 103 5.71 -6.89 -10.03
N LEU A 104 6.17 -7.04 -11.28
CA LEU A 104 5.68 -8.08 -12.18
C LEU A 104 6.22 -9.48 -11.83
N ASP A 105 7.33 -9.57 -11.13
CA ASP A 105 7.87 -10.83 -10.60
C ASP A 105 6.94 -11.50 -9.58
N ARG A 106 5.98 -10.76 -9.01
CA ARG A 106 4.91 -11.29 -8.15
C ARG A 106 3.72 -11.85 -8.92
N ILE A 107 3.68 -11.69 -10.23
CA ILE A 107 2.63 -12.20 -11.10
C ILE A 107 3.09 -13.52 -11.72
N ASP A 108 2.43 -14.63 -11.38
CA ASP A 108 2.83 -15.98 -11.79
C ASP A 108 3.02 -16.18 -13.29
N THR A 109 2.23 -15.47 -14.10
CA THR A 109 2.26 -15.57 -15.55
C THR A 109 3.40 -14.82 -16.22
N PHE A 110 4.14 -14.02 -15.46
CA PHE A 110 5.21 -13.19 -15.99
C PHE A 110 6.39 -13.99 -16.55
N LYS A 111 6.67 -15.19 -16.02
CA LYS A 111 7.80 -16.03 -16.43
C LYS A 111 7.83 -16.39 -17.93
N ASP A 112 6.66 -16.43 -18.57
CA ASP A 112 6.50 -16.78 -19.98
C ASP A 112 6.31 -15.54 -20.86
N GLY A 113 6.63 -14.33 -20.38
CA GLY A 113 6.38 -13.07 -21.05
C GLY A 113 4.89 -12.67 -21.12
N LYS A 114 4.02 -13.49 -20.58
CA LYS A 114 2.58 -13.24 -20.54
C LYS A 114 2.20 -12.64 -19.20
N ILE A 115 1.44 -11.58 -19.24
CA ILE A 115 0.92 -10.92 -18.03
C ILE A 115 -0.57 -11.15 -17.96
N LEU A 116 -1.03 -11.66 -16.83
CA LEU A 116 -2.45 -11.79 -16.49
C LEU A 116 -2.63 -11.62 -14.98
N PHE A 117 -3.37 -10.58 -14.59
CA PHE A 117 -3.80 -10.38 -13.22
C PHE A 117 -5.12 -9.65 -13.17
N TYR A 118 -5.72 -9.61 -11.99
CA TYR A 118 -7.03 -9.01 -11.74
C TYR A 118 -6.95 -7.96 -10.64
N ALA A 119 -7.91 -7.03 -10.63
CA ALA A 119 -8.08 -6.08 -9.54
C ALA A 119 -9.54 -5.98 -9.13
N ASP A 120 -9.82 -6.26 -7.85
CA ASP A 120 -11.11 -5.98 -7.21
C ASP A 120 -11.13 -4.52 -6.73
N CYS A 121 -11.91 -3.67 -7.40
CA CYS A 121 -11.91 -2.22 -7.21
C CYS A 121 -13.24 -1.71 -6.68
N GLY A 122 -13.19 -0.68 -5.80
CA GLY A 122 -14.37 0.01 -5.29
C GLY A 122 -14.20 1.53 -5.35
N ASN A 123 -15.22 2.24 -5.81
CA ASN A 123 -15.20 3.70 -5.85
C ASN A 123 -15.69 4.29 -4.53
N ASN A 124 -14.81 4.32 -3.53
CA ASN A 124 -15.13 4.74 -2.16
C ASN A 124 -15.00 6.25 -1.91
N GLY A 125 -14.60 7.02 -2.92
CA GLY A 125 -14.39 8.45 -2.79
C GLY A 125 -13.23 8.81 -1.86
N LYS A 126 -13.14 10.08 -1.48
CA LYS A 126 -12.16 10.56 -0.48
C LYS A 126 -12.89 10.90 0.81
N GLY A 127 -12.55 10.18 1.91
CA GLY A 127 -13.16 10.44 3.22
C GLY A 127 -14.68 10.40 3.19
N GLY A 128 -15.27 9.44 2.46
CA GLY A 128 -16.71 9.27 2.33
C GLY A 128 -17.43 10.33 1.49
N LYS A 129 -16.68 11.24 0.85
CA LYS A 129 -17.27 12.19 -0.10
C LYS A 129 -17.19 11.62 -1.49
N SER A 130 -18.34 11.61 -2.19
CA SER A 130 -18.38 11.20 -3.59
C SER A 130 -17.41 12.05 -4.42
N SER A 131 -16.55 11.39 -5.16
CA SER A 131 -15.68 12.01 -6.17
C SER A 131 -16.31 11.99 -7.58
N GLY A 132 -17.61 11.63 -7.66
CA GLY A 132 -18.30 11.38 -8.92
C GLY A 132 -17.97 10.00 -9.49
N GLN A 133 -17.92 9.90 -10.81
CA GLN A 133 -17.58 8.67 -11.52
C GLN A 133 -16.08 8.36 -11.39
N ALA A 134 -15.75 7.14 -10.98
CA ALA A 134 -14.38 6.66 -11.07
C ALA A 134 -13.97 6.49 -12.54
N ARG A 135 -12.78 6.96 -12.89
CA ARG A 135 -12.24 6.90 -14.25
C ARG A 135 -10.96 6.09 -14.27
N PHE A 136 -10.86 5.21 -15.25
CA PHE A 136 -9.63 4.51 -15.56
C PHE A 136 -8.60 5.48 -16.14
N LYS A 137 -7.40 5.57 -15.54
CA LYS A 137 -6.43 6.63 -15.88
C LYS A 137 -5.10 6.12 -16.40
N ARG A 138 -4.68 4.91 -15.97
CA ARG A 138 -3.37 4.40 -16.31
C ARG A 138 -3.28 2.88 -16.14
N ALA A 139 -2.60 2.22 -17.09
CA ALA A 139 -2.16 0.84 -16.98
C ALA A 139 -0.93 0.63 -17.88
N ASP A 140 0.25 0.97 -17.36
CA ASP A 140 1.50 0.88 -18.08
C ASP A 140 2.39 -0.20 -17.49
N ILE A 141 3.19 -0.83 -18.35
CA ILE A 141 4.37 -1.60 -17.96
C ILE A 141 5.57 -0.66 -18.04
N CYS A 142 6.30 -0.57 -16.95
CA CYS A 142 7.42 0.35 -16.80
C CYS A 142 8.69 -0.38 -16.35
N VAL A 143 9.82 0.14 -16.77
CA VAL A 143 11.11 -0.14 -16.12
C VAL A 143 11.18 0.72 -14.87
N PHE A 144 11.40 0.10 -13.74
CA PHE A 144 11.52 0.79 -12.44
C PHE A 144 12.97 1.06 -12.09
N ARG A 145 13.27 2.30 -11.69
CA ARG A 145 14.59 2.79 -11.30
C ARG A 145 14.62 3.02 -9.79
N GLN A 146 15.00 1.98 -9.02
CA GLN A 146 15.13 2.04 -7.56
C GLN A 146 16.17 3.08 -7.15
N ASP A 147 17.28 3.17 -7.85
CA ASP A 147 18.35 4.13 -7.57
C ASP A 147 17.86 5.60 -7.64
N ILE A 148 17.00 5.92 -8.60
CA ILE A 148 16.38 7.25 -8.70
C ILE A 148 15.36 7.48 -7.59
N LEU A 149 14.58 6.46 -7.23
CA LEU A 149 13.62 6.56 -6.11
C LEU A 149 14.35 6.82 -4.79
N ASP A 150 15.43 6.08 -4.54
CA ASP A 150 16.26 6.28 -3.35
C ASP A 150 16.85 7.69 -3.30
N PHE A 151 17.40 8.17 -4.42
CA PHE A 151 17.92 9.53 -4.53
C PHE A 151 16.83 10.59 -4.30
N TYR A 152 15.62 10.34 -4.79
CA TYR A 152 14.49 11.22 -4.52
C TYR A 152 14.21 11.35 -3.03
N TYR A 153 14.18 10.22 -2.29
CA TYR A 153 13.96 10.27 -0.85
C TYR A 153 15.12 10.87 -0.08
N ASP A 154 16.37 10.65 -0.51
CA ASP A 154 17.55 11.32 0.07
C ASP A 154 17.43 12.84 -0.06
N ILE A 155 17.06 13.35 -1.23
CA ILE A 155 16.83 14.79 -1.47
C ILE A 155 15.65 15.30 -0.63
N LEU A 156 14.54 14.56 -0.58
CA LEU A 156 13.35 14.92 0.17
C LEU A 156 13.66 15.06 1.67
N ALA A 157 14.38 14.10 2.24
CA ALA A 157 14.81 14.15 3.64
C ALA A 157 15.69 15.39 3.92
N CYS A 158 16.68 15.66 3.05
CA CYS A 158 17.51 16.85 3.17
C CYS A 158 16.70 18.15 3.03
N TYR A 159 15.73 18.18 2.13
CA TYR A 159 14.86 19.34 1.94
C TYR A 159 13.96 19.59 3.16
N GLN A 160 13.36 18.54 3.73
CA GLN A 160 12.57 18.66 4.96
C GLN A 160 13.42 19.11 6.14
N LEU A 161 14.68 18.67 6.24
CA LEU A 161 15.61 19.09 7.26
C LEU A 161 15.86 20.61 7.23
N LEU A 162 15.84 21.26 6.05
CA LEU A 162 15.97 22.71 5.94
C LEU A 162 14.90 23.48 6.72
N SER A 163 13.69 22.95 6.83
CA SER A 163 12.62 23.59 7.59
C SER A 163 12.72 23.33 9.09
N ALA A 164 13.34 22.22 9.50
CA ALA A 164 13.50 21.83 10.90
C ALA A 164 14.73 22.48 11.56
N VAL A 165 15.77 22.82 10.80
CA VAL A 165 17.00 23.46 11.31
C VAL A 165 16.77 24.97 11.48
N ASN A 166 17.19 25.53 12.62
CA ASN A 166 17.11 26.96 12.88
C ASN A 166 18.39 27.72 12.51
N ASP A 167 19.56 27.07 12.60
CA ASP A 167 20.85 27.68 12.34
C ASP A 167 21.08 28.00 10.85
N ASN A 168 21.38 29.24 10.55
CA ASN A 168 21.59 29.70 9.16
C ASN A 168 22.88 29.14 8.50
N ALA A 169 23.90 28.80 9.27
CA ALA A 169 25.11 28.20 8.73
C ALA A 169 24.85 26.76 8.32
N GLN A 170 24.14 26.01 9.15
CA GLN A 170 23.69 24.66 8.82
C GLN A 170 22.76 24.64 7.60
N LYS A 171 21.80 25.57 7.50
CA LYS A 171 20.94 25.70 6.30
C LYS A 171 21.74 25.92 5.02
N ARG A 172 22.78 26.75 5.07
CA ARG A 172 23.65 26.98 3.90
C ARG A 172 24.43 25.72 3.54
N GLU A 173 24.93 24.98 4.52
CA GLU A 173 25.65 23.72 4.33
C GLU A 173 24.76 22.69 3.65
N ILE A 174 23.53 22.48 4.17
CA ILE A 174 22.52 21.54 3.60
C ILE A 174 22.20 21.92 2.14
N LYS A 175 21.93 23.20 1.87
CA LYS A 175 21.68 23.69 0.50
C LYS A 175 22.83 23.43 -0.44
N ALA A 176 24.07 23.61 0.02
CA ALA A 176 25.28 23.35 -0.78
C ALA A 176 25.39 21.86 -1.14
N HIS A 177 25.11 20.95 -0.20
CA HIS A 177 25.09 19.51 -0.45
C HIS A 177 23.99 19.11 -1.43
N ILE A 178 22.75 19.62 -1.27
CA ILE A 178 21.63 19.38 -2.20
C ILE A 178 22.00 19.85 -3.61
N ASN A 179 22.50 21.08 -3.76
CA ASN A 179 22.88 21.63 -5.07
C ASN A 179 23.98 20.80 -5.74
N LYS A 180 25.02 20.39 -4.97
CA LYS A 180 26.07 19.51 -5.48
C LYS A 180 25.51 18.16 -5.95
N ALA A 181 24.62 17.54 -5.18
CA ALA A 181 24.02 16.27 -5.54
C ALA A 181 23.18 16.38 -6.82
N ILE A 182 22.34 17.42 -6.93
CA ILE A 182 21.54 17.68 -8.15
C ILE A 182 22.45 17.88 -9.36
N SER A 183 23.56 18.63 -9.22
CA SER A 183 24.51 18.84 -10.31
C SER A 183 25.19 17.55 -10.76
N LEU A 184 25.45 16.60 -9.85
CA LEU A 184 26.02 15.29 -10.18
C LEU A 184 25.01 14.36 -10.87
N ALA A 185 23.73 14.48 -10.54
CA ALA A 185 22.66 13.65 -11.10
C ALA A 185 22.11 14.16 -12.46
N HIS A 186 22.81 15.03 -13.17
CA HIS A 186 22.31 15.80 -14.32
C HIS A 186 21.74 14.98 -15.49
N ASN A 187 22.23 13.76 -15.71
CA ASN A 187 21.76 12.87 -16.81
C ASN A 187 21.05 11.60 -16.32
N THR A 188 20.82 11.46 -15.03
CA THR A 188 20.15 10.31 -14.40
C THR A 188 20.76 8.92 -14.67
N GLU A 189 22.01 8.86 -15.16
CA GLU A 189 22.75 7.60 -15.25
C GLU A 189 23.05 7.05 -13.84
N SER A 190 22.98 5.71 -13.66
CA SER A 190 23.13 5.08 -12.34
C SER A 190 24.42 5.44 -11.63
N GLU A 191 25.54 5.57 -12.36
CA GLU A 191 26.82 5.99 -11.80
C GLU A 191 26.76 7.42 -11.22
N ASN A 192 26.08 8.33 -11.93
CA ASN A 192 25.95 9.73 -11.48
C ASN A 192 24.94 9.86 -10.33
N ILE A 193 23.88 9.07 -10.33
CA ILE A 193 22.96 8.95 -9.17
C ILE A 193 23.71 8.45 -7.95
N LEU A 194 24.54 7.42 -8.07
CA LEU A 194 25.36 6.92 -6.96
C LEU A 194 26.33 7.98 -6.42
N LYS A 195 27.02 8.72 -7.32
CA LYS A 195 27.89 9.85 -6.92
C LYS A 195 27.12 10.95 -6.19
N ALA A 196 25.90 11.25 -6.65
CA ALA A 196 25.01 12.23 -6.03
C ALA A 196 24.58 11.80 -4.61
N ARG A 197 24.15 10.54 -4.44
CA ARG A 197 23.80 9.97 -3.13
C ARG A 197 24.98 9.97 -2.17
N ASN A 198 26.18 9.58 -2.63
CA ASN A 198 27.41 9.64 -1.84
C ASN A 198 27.80 11.07 -1.42
N ALA A 199 27.45 12.09 -2.23
CA ALA A 199 27.68 13.48 -1.86
C ALA A 199 26.71 13.95 -0.77
N LEU A 200 25.48 13.43 -0.73
CA LEU A 200 24.51 13.71 0.34
C LEU A 200 24.85 12.97 1.63
N SER A 201 25.25 11.69 1.54
CA SER A 201 25.53 10.87 2.74
C SER A 201 26.61 11.50 3.63
N LYS A 202 27.59 12.18 3.05
CA LYS A 202 28.65 12.91 3.80
C LYS A 202 28.10 13.95 4.77
N MET A 203 26.90 14.46 4.54
CA MET A 203 26.23 15.37 5.45
C MET A 203 25.84 14.70 6.77
N PHE A 204 25.62 13.38 6.74
CA PHE A 204 25.18 12.58 7.89
C PHE A 204 26.33 11.84 8.60
N ASP A 205 27.60 12.02 8.17
CA ASP A 205 28.79 11.33 8.70
C ASP A 205 29.14 11.77 10.14
N GLY A 206 28.25 11.45 11.09
CA GLY A 206 28.52 11.53 12.53
C GLY A 206 28.53 12.91 13.16
N LYS A 207 28.53 14.00 12.38
CA LYS A 207 28.63 15.39 12.86
C LYS A 207 27.42 15.84 13.70
N TYR A 208 26.26 15.21 13.49
CA TYR A 208 24.98 15.55 14.15
C TYR A 208 24.37 14.35 14.90
N LYS A 209 25.23 13.41 15.32
CA LYS A 209 24.78 12.22 16.03
C LYS A 209 24.12 12.61 17.35
N GLN A 210 22.90 12.14 17.55
CA GLN A 210 22.16 12.37 18.79
C GLN A 210 22.02 11.02 19.53
N ASP A 211 22.07 11.08 20.87
CA ASP A 211 21.95 9.89 21.73
C ASP A 211 20.47 9.58 22.08
N PHE A 212 19.61 9.56 21.07
CA PHE A 212 18.23 9.11 21.25
C PHE A 212 17.85 8.07 20.20
N THR A 213 16.93 7.17 20.58
CA THR A 213 16.39 6.14 19.72
C THR A 213 14.94 6.45 19.38
N VAL A 214 14.60 6.40 18.10
CA VAL A 214 13.20 6.50 17.64
C VAL A 214 12.74 5.10 17.26
N TYR A 215 11.64 4.65 17.85
CA TYR A 215 10.95 3.44 17.44
C TYR A 215 9.82 3.83 16.50
N ALA A 216 9.84 3.29 15.29
CA ALA A 216 8.79 3.49 14.30
C ALA A 216 8.05 2.17 14.05
N VAL A 217 6.73 2.20 14.16
CA VAL A 217 5.87 1.05 13.89
C VAL A 217 4.78 1.47 12.91
N GLY A 218 4.50 0.63 11.91
CA GLY A 218 3.42 0.86 10.96
C GLY A 218 2.06 0.59 11.62
N HIS A 219 1.08 1.42 11.30
CA HIS A 219 -0.31 1.20 11.68
C HIS A 219 -1.24 1.72 10.57
N GLY A 220 -2.35 1.04 10.37
CA GLY A 220 -3.41 1.45 9.45
C GLY A 220 -4.75 1.44 10.14
N HIS A 221 -5.14 2.58 10.74
CA HIS A 221 -6.48 2.72 11.31
C HIS A 221 -7.55 2.49 10.24
N LEU A 222 -8.49 1.62 10.51
CA LEU A 222 -9.59 1.30 9.62
C LEU A 222 -10.89 1.15 10.41
N ASP A 223 -11.75 2.17 10.31
CA ASP A 223 -13.11 2.09 10.84
C ASP A 223 -13.86 0.89 10.25
N LEU A 224 -14.55 0.10 11.07
CA LEU A 224 -15.33 -1.05 10.62
C LEU A 224 -16.58 -0.65 9.83
N ALA A 225 -17.13 0.50 10.09
CA ALA A 225 -18.07 1.23 9.26
C ALA A 225 -17.95 2.70 9.62
N TRP A 226 -17.85 3.56 8.63
CA TRP A 226 -17.78 5.01 8.83
C TRP A 226 -18.56 5.70 7.71
N LEU A 227 -17.86 6.38 6.80
CA LEU A 227 -18.45 6.96 5.59
C LEU A 227 -18.44 5.95 4.43
N TRP A 228 -18.40 4.66 4.74
CA TRP A 228 -18.52 3.53 3.82
C TRP A 228 -19.25 2.36 4.50
N PRO A 229 -19.91 1.48 3.70
CA PRO A 229 -20.60 0.32 4.24
C PRO A 229 -19.65 -0.80 4.69
N VAL A 230 -20.10 -1.69 5.57
CA VAL A 230 -19.31 -2.82 6.11
C VAL A 230 -18.74 -3.71 5.00
N ARG A 231 -19.45 -3.88 3.88
CA ARG A 231 -18.94 -4.66 2.72
C ARG A 231 -17.61 -4.10 2.20
N GLU A 232 -17.45 -2.77 2.26
CA GLU A 232 -16.18 -2.13 1.89
C GLU A 232 -15.10 -2.30 2.95
N THR A 233 -15.45 -2.33 4.22
CA THR A 233 -14.49 -2.63 5.28
C THR A 233 -13.85 -4.01 5.09
N LYS A 234 -14.66 -5.04 4.75
CA LYS A 234 -14.15 -6.39 4.44
C LYS A 234 -13.07 -6.37 3.34
N ARG A 235 -13.29 -5.59 2.30
CA ARG A 235 -12.35 -5.40 1.18
C ARG A 235 -11.13 -4.55 1.59
N LYS A 236 -11.36 -3.48 2.36
CA LYS A 236 -10.30 -2.61 2.89
C LYS A 236 -9.35 -3.37 3.83
N ALA A 237 -9.86 -4.27 4.66
CA ALA A 237 -9.05 -5.12 5.52
C ALA A 237 -8.05 -5.94 4.70
N ILE A 238 -8.50 -6.63 3.64
CA ILE A 238 -7.62 -7.39 2.75
C ILE A 238 -6.56 -6.46 2.12
N ARG A 239 -6.97 -5.29 1.59
CA ARG A 239 -6.03 -4.31 1.01
C ARG A 239 -4.98 -3.82 2.01
N THR A 240 -5.40 -3.51 3.23
CA THR A 240 -4.50 -3.02 4.29
C THR A 240 -3.46 -4.06 4.67
N PHE A 241 -3.93 -5.28 4.98
CA PHE A 241 -3.01 -6.34 5.40
C PHE A 241 -2.16 -6.88 4.25
N SER A 242 -2.65 -6.87 3.01
CA SER A 242 -1.81 -7.26 1.86
C SER A 242 -0.62 -6.31 1.66
N ASN A 243 -0.82 -5.03 1.90
CA ASN A 243 0.28 -4.07 1.89
C ASN A 243 1.24 -4.28 3.08
N ALA A 244 0.72 -4.58 4.28
CA ALA A 244 1.56 -4.85 5.44
C ALA A 244 2.42 -6.12 5.24
N VAL A 245 1.84 -7.19 4.70
CA VAL A 245 2.58 -8.40 4.34
C VAL A 245 3.63 -8.09 3.28
N TYR A 246 3.27 -7.37 2.22
CA TYR A 246 4.21 -6.98 1.17
C TYR A 246 5.41 -6.19 1.70
N GLU A 247 5.17 -5.14 2.50
CA GLU A 247 6.25 -4.34 3.08
C GLU A 247 7.15 -5.17 4.00
N SER A 248 6.58 -6.13 4.73
CA SER A 248 7.34 -7.04 5.59
C SER A 248 8.25 -8.00 4.81
N GLU A 249 7.89 -8.36 3.59
CA GLU A 249 8.71 -9.16 2.69
C GLU A 249 9.87 -8.35 2.10
N GLN A 250 9.68 -7.03 1.92
CA GLN A 250 10.71 -6.13 1.40
C GLN A 250 11.69 -5.65 2.48
N CYS A 251 11.23 -5.54 3.74
CA CYS A 251 12.00 -5.00 4.84
C CYS A 251 11.81 -5.84 6.11
N GLN A 252 12.82 -6.60 6.49
CA GLN A 252 12.75 -7.49 7.67
C GLN A 252 12.51 -6.73 9.00
N SER A 253 12.94 -5.47 9.08
CA SER A 253 12.72 -4.63 10.28
C SER A 253 11.36 -3.93 10.27
N TYR A 254 10.56 -4.08 9.21
CA TYR A 254 9.21 -3.52 9.17
C TYR A 254 8.29 -4.24 10.15
N VAL A 255 7.60 -3.45 10.98
CA VAL A 255 6.57 -3.94 11.90
C VAL A 255 5.27 -3.19 11.67
N PHE A 256 4.19 -3.93 11.50
CA PHE A 256 2.84 -3.40 11.35
C PHE A 256 1.98 -3.82 12.55
N ASN A 257 1.31 -2.86 13.16
CA ASN A 257 0.36 -3.10 14.25
C ASN A 257 -1.04 -3.29 13.67
N GLY A 258 -1.64 -4.45 13.93
CA GLY A 258 -3.02 -4.77 13.58
C GLY A 258 -3.87 -4.88 14.82
N SER A 259 -4.79 -3.92 15.05
CA SER A 259 -5.43 -3.66 16.34
C SER A 259 -6.83 -4.26 16.53
N GLN A 260 -7.49 -4.73 15.46
CA GLN A 260 -8.90 -5.13 15.51
C GLN A 260 -9.10 -6.59 15.06
N PRO A 261 -9.40 -7.53 15.98
CA PRO A 261 -9.75 -8.93 15.64
C PRO A 261 -10.78 -9.06 14.53
N GLN A 262 -11.78 -8.19 14.48
CA GLN A 262 -12.81 -8.22 13.43
C GLN A 262 -12.23 -8.08 12.02
N GLN A 263 -11.15 -7.35 11.84
CA GLN A 263 -10.49 -7.22 10.52
C GLN A 263 -9.85 -8.55 10.11
N TYR A 264 -9.19 -9.22 11.04
CA TYR A 264 -8.59 -10.55 10.82
C TYR A 264 -9.66 -11.60 10.51
N GLU A 265 -10.80 -11.54 11.22
CA GLU A 265 -11.92 -12.45 10.96
C GLU A 265 -12.52 -12.25 9.56
N PHE A 266 -12.68 -11.00 9.12
CA PHE A 266 -13.11 -10.70 7.75
C PHE A 266 -12.16 -11.25 6.69
N ILE A 267 -10.86 -11.20 6.95
CA ILE A 267 -9.85 -11.76 6.04
C ILE A 267 -9.91 -13.29 6.06
N LYS A 268 -10.01 -13.90 7.24
CA LYS A 268 -10.13 -15.35 7.40
C LYS A 268 -11.35 -15.91 6.68
N GLU A 269 -12.52 -15.24 6.78
CA GLU A 269 -13.73 -15.60 6.08
C GLU A 269 -13.62 -15.51 4.55
N LYS A 270 -12.93 -14.46 4.04
CA LYS A 270 -12.90 -14.12 2.61
C LYS A 270 -11.72 -14.69 1.86
N SER A 271 -10.60 -14.85 2.51
CA SER A 271 -9.35 -15.32 1.93
C SER A 271 -8.53 -16.11 2.97
N PRO A 272 -8.93 -17.36 3.29
CA PRO A 272 -8.27 -18.19 4.29
C PRO A 272 -6.76 -18.38 4.01
N GLU A 273 -6.39 -18.55 2.75
CA GLU A 273 -4.99 -18.71 2.33
C GLU A 273 -4.17 -17.44 2.61
N PHE A 274 -4.74 -16.28 2.41
CA PHE A 274 -4.09 -15.02 2.75
C PHE A 274 -4.00 -14.83 4.26
N PHE A 275 -4.99 -15.29 5.02
CA PHE A 275 -4.94 -15.28 6.49
C PHE A 275 -3.77 -16.11 7.03
N GLU A 276 -3.43 -17.24 6.40
CA GLU A 276 -2.24 -18.01 6.76
C GLU A 276 -0.91 -17.25 6.48
N LYS A 277 -0.84 -16.44 5.42
CA LYS A 277 0.31 -15.53 5.19
C LYS A 277 0.43 -14.47 6.31
N ILE A 278 -0.70 -13.99 6.82
CA ILE A 278 -0.71 -13.08 7.98
C ILE A 278 -0.19 -13.79 9.23
N LYS A 279 -0.63 -15.02 9.52
CA LYS A 279 -0.12 -15.82 10.65
C LYS A 279 1.40 -15.97 10.58
N GLN A 280 1.94 -16.34 9.43
CA GLN A 280 3.38 -16.42 9.23
C GLN A 280 4.09 -15.08 9.49
N SER A 281 3.49 -13.95 9.11
CA SER A 281 4.04 -12.63 9.38
C SER A 281 3.97 -12.27 10.88
N VAL A 282 2.95 -12.74 11.60
CA VAL A 282 2.86 -12.63 13.07
C VAL A 282 3.93 -13.47 13.75
N GLU A 283 4.19 -14.69 13.28
CA GLU A 283 5.23 -15.56 13.81
C GLU A 283 6.63 -14.97 13.63
N ARG A 284 6.89 -14.34 12.48
CA ARG A 284 8.15 -13.62 12.22
C ARG A 284 8.29 -12.31 13.01
N GLY A 285 7.21 -11.80 13.61
CA GLY A 285 7.18 -10.52 14.34
C GLY A 285 7.00 -9.29 13.45
N ASN A 286 6.66 -9.46 12.18
CA ASN A 286 6.43 -8.36 11.25
C ASN A 286 5.00 -7.79 11.32
N ILE A 287 4.03 -8.60 11.76
CA ILE A 287 2.69 -8.13 12.12
C ILE A 287 2.50 -8.41 13.60
N GLU A 288 2.17 -7.38 14.35
CA GLU A 288 1.93 -7.46 15.77
C GLU A 288 0.44 -7.29 16.07
N PRO A 289 -0.29 -8.36 16.46
CA PRO A 289 -1.64 -8.24 16.97
C PRO A 289 -1.64 -7.48 18.29
N GLN A 290 -2.32 -6.35 18.35
CA GLN A 290 -2.41 -5.47 19.52
C GLN A 290 -3.84 -4.94 19.70
N GLY A 291 -4.07 -4.10 20.70
CA GLY A 291 -5.34 -3.40 20.91
C GLY A 291 -6.28 -4.08 21.88
N GLY A 292 -6.28 -5.40 21.98
CA GLY A 292 -6.95 -6.18 23.02
C GLY A 292 -8.49 -6.19 23.01
N MET A 293 -9.14 -5.26 22.33
CA MET A 293 -10.58 -5.24 22.10
C MET A 293 -10.94 -5.86 20.76
N TRP A 294 -12.19 -6.30 20.58
CA TRP A 294 -12.68 -6.87 19.34
C TRP A 294 -12.62 -5.91 18.15
N VAL A 295 -12.95 -4.64 18.42
CA VAL A 295 -12.80 -3.50 17.53
C VAL A 295 -12.11 -2.36 18.26
N GLU A 296 -11.82 -1.24 17.61
CA GLU A 296 -11.51 0.06 18.24
C GLU A 296 -12.85 0.75 18.56
N PRO A 297 -13.44 0.58 19.76
CA PRO A 297 -14.80 1.01 20.03
C PRO A 297 -14.85 2.46 20.47
N ASP A 298 -15.98 3.13 20.18
CA ASP A 298 -16.39 4.28 20.98
C ASP A 298 -16.57 3.84 22.45
N THR A 299 -16.00 4.56 23.37
CA THR A 299 -16.08 4.25 24.81
C THR A 299 -17.08 5.13 25.58
N ASN A 300 -17.73 6.09 24.91
CA ASN A 300 -18.71 6.97 25.53
C ASN A 300 -20.15 6.42 25.49
N LEU A 301 -20.52 5.77 24.37
CA LEU A 301 -21.88 5.26 24.15
C LEU A 301 -22.09 3.84 24.64
N PRO A 302 -21.16 2.87 24.49
CA PRO A 302 -21.35 1.50 24.95
C PRO A 302 -21.45 1.41 26.47
N CYS A 303 -22.24 0.46 26.96
CA CYS A 303 -22.27 0.14 28.38
C CYS A 303 -21.03 -0.65 28.83
N GLY A 304 -20.76 -0.68 30.13
CA GLY A 304 -19.60 -1.36 30.71
C GLY A 304 -19.51 -2.85 30.33
N GLU A 305 -20.64 -3.56 30.29
CA GLU A 305 -20.70 -4.95 29.84
C GLU A 305 -20.22 -5.13 28.39
N SER A 306 -20.59 -4.22 27.49
CA SER A 306 -20.11 -4.24 26.10
C SER A 306 -18.61 -4.06 26.04
N LEU A 307 -18.02 -3.16 26.83
CA LEU A 307 -16.58 -2.91 26.87
C LEU A 307 -15.80 -4.10 27.45
N ILE A 308 -16.36 -4.78 28.47
CA ILE A 308 -15.79 -6.03 29.02
C ILE A 308 -15.79 -7.11 27.93
N ARG A 309 -16.88 -7.27 27.17
CA ARG A 309 -16.97 -8.23 26.06
C ARG A 309 -16.00 -7.91 24.94
N GLN A 310 -15.81 -6.65 24.60
CA GLN A 310 -14.81 -6.23 23.63
C GLN A 310 -13.42 -6.80 23.99
N SER A 311 -12.99 -6.59 25.24
CA SER A 311 -11.71 -7.08 25.74
C SER A 311 -11.66 -8.60 25.85
N PHE A 312 -12.74 -9.23 26.33
CA PHE A 312 -12.79 -10.68 26.45
C PHE A 312 -12.68 -11.39 25.10
N TYR A 313 -13.50 -11.00 24.13
CA TYR A 313 -13.48 -11.62 22.81
C TYR A 313 -12.20 -11.27 22.03
N GLY A 314 -11.73 -10.03 22.10
CA GLY A 314 -10.54 -9.60 21.42
C GLY A 314 -9.29 -10.35 21.86
N LYS A 315 -9.05 -10.41 23.17
CA LYS A 315 -7.92 -11.17 23.74
C LYS A 315 -8.04 -12.66 23.47
N THR A 316 -9.24 -13.24 23.59
CA THR A 316 -9.50 -14.65 23.29
C THR A 316 -9.18 -14.98 21.84
N TYR A 317 -9.58 -14.14 20.91
CA TYR A 317 -9.28 -14.30 19.48
C TYR A 317 -7.77 -14.29 19.21
N PHE A 318 -7.07 -13.29 19.69
CA PHE A 318 -5.62 -13.18 19.47
C PHE A 318 -4.84 -14.34 20.10
N LYS A 319 -5.30 -14.81 21.27
CA LYS A 319 -4.71 -15.98 21.90
C LYS A 319 -4.95 -17.26 21.09
N ASN A 320 -6.18 -17.47 20.60
CA ASN A 320 -6.54 -18.68 19.86
C ASN A 320 -5.91 -18.74 18.47
N GLU A 321 -5.92 -17.60 17.74
CA GLU A 321 -5.45 -17.56 16.34
C GLU A 321 -3.93 -17.41 16.23
N PHE A 322 -3.31 -16.66 17.15
CA PHE A 322 -1.89 -16.28 17.06
C PHE A 322 -1.05 -16.65 18.27
N GLY A 323 -1.64 -17.25 19.32
CA GLY A 323 -0.94 -17.55 20.57
C GLY A 323 -0.50 -16.31 21.37
N LYS A 324 -1.02 -15.12 21.07
CA LYS A 324 -0.58 -13.85 21.66
C LYS A 324 -1.48 -13.43 22.81
N ASP A 325 -0.91 -13.16 23.98
CA ASP A 325 -1.58 -12.50 25.10
C ASP A 325 -1.36 -10.98 25.00
N VAL A 326 -2.30 -10.32 24.35
CA VAL A 326 -2.25 -8.87 24.10
C VAL A 326 -2.45 -8.10 25.40
N LYS A 327 -1.54 -7.14 25.69
CA LYS A 327 -1.53 -6.35 26.93
C LYS A 327 -1.78 -4.86 26.72
N THR A 328 -1.80 -4.41 25.46
CA THR A 328 -2.03 -3.02 25.08
C THR A 328 -3.49 -2.84 24.70
N LEU A 329 -4.11 -1.77 25.19
CA LEU A 329 -5.41 -1.33 24.75
C LEU A 329 -5.23 -0.25 23.68
N TRP A 330 -6.01 -0.37 22.61
CA TRP A 330 -6.06 0.62 21.54
C TRP A 330 -7.52 1.09 21.37
N LEU A 331 -7.72 2.42 21.40
CA LEU A 331 -9.02 3.09 21.30
C LEU A 331 -9.06 3.98 20.06
#